data_808964663df8cd18bf166b711d3b2171
#
_entry.id   808964663df8cd18bf166b711d3b2171
#
_cell.length_a   1.000
_cell.length_b   1.000
_cell.length_c   1.000
_cell.angle_alpha   90.00
_cell.angle_beta   90.00
_cell.angle_gamma   90.00
#
_symmetry.space_group_name_H-M   'P 1'
#
loop_
_entity.id
_entity.type
_entity.pdbx_description
1 polymer ?
#
loop_
_entity_poly.entity_id
_entity_poly.type
_entity_poly.pdbx_seq_one_letter_code
_entity_poly.pdbx_strand_id
1 'polypeptide(L)'
;MAIRVGVIGLGMGKHHARVYSASEQADLVALCDLNEKLLADYQSEFGVDQTYTDYQTLFSEANLDAVSVVLPNILHDTVAIAALEAGLDVLCEKPMALNAQRAQNMLDAAKATGQKLMIHFNYRFSPPSQFLKRYVDEGNLGQIYYAKTRWLRARGIPKLGGWFGQKALSGGGPMIDLGVHRLDLALWLMGYPKAISVSASSYDMLGAKIAEASGAKYDVEDLVSAFVRLDNGVTLNLEVSWAGGTEKREDMLTAIYGTEGAAIQRNRGEGYDFEAVGLRDVAGQFAEISPRALPRSVPTAVDHFIDCVANDCPPTATAEQGVILMQIIDAIYQSAAEGREVRLDQ
;
A
#
# COMPACT_ATOMS: atom_id res chain seq x y z
N MET A 1 -28.53 7.91 1.24
CA MET A 1 -27.99 8.87 2.22
C MET A 1 -26.48 8.88 2.02
N ALA A 2 -25.82 10.03 2.24
CA ALA A 2 -24.36 10.06 2.21
C ALA A 2 -23.79 9.25 3.39
N ILE A 3 -22.67 8.58 3.16
CA ILE A 3 -21.96 7.78 4.17
C ILE A 3 -21.26 8.72 5.14
N ARG A 4 -21.52 8.59 6.42
CA ARG A 4 -20.93 9.42 7.49
C ARG A 4 -19.55 8.90 7.84
N VAL A 5 -18.51 9.69 7.53
CA VAL A 5 -17.12 9.23 7.66
C VAL A 5 -16.32 10.06 8.67
N GLY A 6 -15.39 9.36 9.35
CA GLY A 6 -14.37 9.97 10.19
C GLY A 6 -12.97 9.72 9.66
N VAL A 7 -12.03 10.60 9.98
CA VAL A 7 -10.59 10.41 9.65
C VAL A 7 -9.76 10.46 10.92
N ILE A 8 -8.97 9.42 11.17
CA ILE A 8 -8.10 9.27 12.33
C ILE A 8 -6.64 9.35 11.90
N GLY A 9 -5.91 10.38 12.39
CA GLY A 9 -4.56 10.71 11.97
C GLY A 9 -4.54 11.68 10.79
N LEU A 10 -4.19 12.94 11.03
CA LEU A 10 -4.34 14.03 10.06
C LEU A 10 -3.05 14.36 9.29
N GLY A 11 -1.94 13.67 9.55
CA GLY A 11 -0.72 13.84 8.77
C GLY A 11 -0.97 13.58 7.28
N MET A 12 -1.07 12.30 6.90
CA MET A 12 -1.49 11.87 5.56
C MET A 12 -3.01 11.84 5.41
N GLY A 13 -3.77 11.72 6.49
CA GLY A 13 -5.23 11.67 6.50
C GLY A 13 -5.92 12.91 5.93
N LYS A 14 -5.22 14.05 5.86
CA LYS A 14 -5.71 15.22 5.12
C LYS A 14 -6.07 14.94 3.66
N HIS A 15 -5.42 13.97 3.02
CA HIS A 15 -5.75 13.56 1.66
C HIS A 15 -7.07 12.80 1.62
N HIS A 16 -7.32 11.92 2.59
CA HIS A 16 -8.59 11.22 2.75
C HIS A 16 -9.73 12.21 3.05
N ALA A 17 -9.51 13.10 4.02
CA ALA A 17 -10.48 14.15 4.37
C ALA A 17 -10.85 15.02 3.15
N ARG A 18 -9.87 15.39 2.31
CA ARG A 18 -10.12 16.17 1.10
C ARG A 18 -10.95 15.42 0.07
N VAL A 19 -10.74 14.10 -0.10
CA VAL A 19 -11.55 13.30 -1.01
C VAL A 19 -12.97 13.17 -0.47
N TYR A 20 -13.13 12.88 0.83
CA TYR A 20 -14.46 12.78 1.46
C TYR A 20 -15.25 14.09 1.37
N SER A 21 -14.61 15.22 1.69
CA SER A 21 -15.29 16.54 1.64
C SER A 21 -15.68 16.97 0.23
N ALA A 22 -15.06 16.40 -0.81
CA ALA A 22 -15.40 16.66 -2.22
C ALA A 22 -16.40 15.64 -2.80
N SER A 23 -16.72 14.58 -2.08
CA SER A 23 -17.59 13.48 -2.55
C SER A 23 -19.06 13.79 -2.27
N GLU A 24 -19.94 13.55 -3.25
CA GLU A 24 -21.39 13.60 -3.03
C GLU A 24 -21.94 12.38 -2.28
N GLN A 25 -21.13 11.30 -2.19
CA GLN A 25 -21.51 10.05 -1.51
C GLN A 25 -21.04 10.00 -0.05
N ALA A 26 -20.15 10.89 0.39
CA ALA A 26 -19.62 10.94 1.74
C ALA A 26 -19.98 12.24 2.46
N ASP A 27 -20.18 12.15 3.77
CA ASP A 27 -20.30 13.27 4.69
C ASP A 27 -19.14 13.17 5.69
N LEU A 28 -18.16 14.06 5.58
CA LEU A 28 -17.03 14.11 6.51
C LEU A 28 -17.47 14.72 7.83
N VAL A 29 -17.82 13.87 8.78
CA VAL A 29 -18.46 14.26 10.06
C VAL A 29 -17.44 14.61 11.13
N ALA A 30 -16.32 13.85 11.20
CA ALA A 30 -15.41 13.94 12.33
C ALA A 30 -13.93 13.79 11.93
N LEU A 31 -13.07 14.48 12.68
CA LEU A 31 -11.61 14.37 12.59
C LEU A 31 -11.03 13.98 13.96
N CYS A 32 -10.00 13.12 13.96
CA CYS A 32 -9.30 12.72 15.17
C CYS A 32 -7.78 12.80 14.99
N ASP A 33 -7.09 13.51 15.87
CA ASP A 33 -5.62 13.56 15.94
C ASP A 33 -5.19 14.01 17.34
N LEU A 34 -4.02 13.55 17.80
CA LEU A 34 -3.44 14.06 19.06
C LEU A 34 -2.96 15.51 18.95
N ASN A 35 -2.74 16.00 17.74
CA ASN A 35 -2.27 17.36 17.48
C ASN A 35 -3.45 18.32 17.33
N GLU A 36 -3.81 18.99 18.41
CA GLU A 36 -4.93 19.95 18.47
C GLU A 36 -4.79 21.09 17.44
N LYS A 37 -3.56 21.47 17.06
CA LYS A 37 -3.35 22.48 16.04
C LYS A 37 -3.76 21.96 14.66
N LEU A 38 -3.39 20.70 14.30
CA LEU A 38 -3.85 20.10 13.05
C LEU A 38 -5.37 19.92 13.03
N LEU A 39 -5.98 19.57 14.18
CA LEU A 39 -7.44 19.51 14.31
C LEU A 39 -8.08 20.85 13.99
N ALA A 40 -7.64 21.94 14.61
CA ALA A 40 -8.18 23.25 14.38
C ALA A 40 -7.99 23.74 12.93
N ASP A 41 -6.80 23.52 12.35
CA ASP A 41 -6.50 23.90 10.98
C ASP A 41 -7.43 23.18 9.99
N TYR A 42 -7.63 21.85 10.13
CA TYR A 42 -8.46 21.06 9.22
C TYR A 42 -9.94 21.11 9.52
N GLN A 43 -10.33 21.34 10.76
CA GLN A 43 -11.71 21.69 11.13
C GLN A 43 -12.17 22.91 10.31
N SER A 44 -11.34 23.95 10.29
CA SER A 44 -11.63 25.17 9.51
C SER A 44 -11.56 24.93 7.99
N GLU A 45 -10.57 24.14 7.49
CA GLU A 45 -10.39 23.86 6.05
C GLU A 45 -11.58 23.09 5.48
N PHE A 46 -12.08 22.07 6.20
CA PHE A 46 -13.12 21.17 5.72
C PHE A 46 -14.51 21.46 6.25
N GLY A 47 -14.67 22.40 7.18
CA GLY A 47 -15.96 22.74 7.77
C GLY A 47 -16.55 21.64 8.65
N VAL A 48 -15.70 20.86 9.33
CA VAL A 48 -16.11 19.74 10.19
C VAL A 48 -16.36 20.23 11.61
N ASP A 49 -17.53 19.93 12.15
CA ASP A 49 -17.91 20.40 13.51
C ASP A 49 -17.32 19.55 14.64
N GLN A 50 -17.09 18.24 14.40
CA GLN A 50 -16.68 17.28 15.42
C GLN A 50 -15.20 16.97 15.33
N THR A 51 -14.46 17.29 16.40
CA THR A 51 -13.02 16.97 16.51
C THR A 51 -12.73 16.27 17.81
N TYR A 52 -11.83 15.28 17.75
CA TYR A 52 -11.50 14.40 18.88
C TYR A 52 -10.00 14.24 19.01
N THR A 53 -9.49 14.10 20.22
CA THR A 53 -8.10 13.70 20.50
C THR A 53 -7.99 12.23 20.89
N ASP A 54 -9.13 11.55 21.06
CA ASP A 54 -9.23 10.14 21.37
C ASP A 54 -10.20 9.43 20.39
N TYR A 55 -9.72 8.36 19.75
CA TYR A 55 -10.51 7.62 18.76
C TYR A 55 -11.67 6.82 19.38
N GLN A 56 -11.56 6.39 20.64
CA GLN A 56 -12.64 5.67 21.32
C GLN A 56 -13.83 6.60 21.56
N THR A 57 -13.57 7.82 21.99
CA THR A 57 -14.59 8.85 22.10
C THR A 57 -15.22 9.18 20.73
N LEU A 58 -14.40 9.28 19.68
CA LEU A 58 -14.92 9.47 18.32
C LEU A 58 -15.88 8.34 17.92
N PHE A 59 -15.54 7.06 18.17
CA PHE A 59 -16.40 5.93 17.83
C PHE A 59 -17.74 5.93 18.60
N SER A 60 -17.74 6.40 19.84
CA SER A 60 -18.94 6.40 20.67
C SER A 60 -19.88 7.60 20.44
N GLU A 61 -19.35 8.73 19.95
CA GLU A 61 -20.11 9.99 19.92
C GLU A 61 -20.41 10.49 18.49
N ALA A 62 -19.56 10.19 17.48
CA ALA A 62 -19.66 10.86 16.19
C ALA A 62 -20.73 10.29 15.25
N ASN A 63 -21.38 9.17 15.61
CA ASN A 63 -22.41 8.49 14.80
C ASN A 63 -21.95 8.30 13.35
N LEU A 64 -20.92 7.48 13.14
CA LEU A 64 -20.27 7.21 11.88
C LEU A 64 -20.75 5.89 11.25
N ASP A 65 -20.63 5.77 9.93
CA ASP A 65 -20.77 4.53 9.17
C ASP A 65 -19.41 3.92 8.88
N ALA A 66 -18.38 4.76 8.65
CA ALA A 66 -17.05 4.31 8.27
C ALA A 66 -15.95 5.26 8.77
N VAL A 67 -14.71 4.73 8.82
CA VAL A 67 -13.53 5.52 9.19
C VAL A 67 -12.32 5.23 8.30
N SER A 68 -11.49 6.25 8.11
CA SER A 68 -10.10 6.08 7.62
C SER A 68 -9.13 6.05 8.79
N VAL A 69 -8.33 4.99 8.90
CA VAL A 69 -7.23 4.84 9.87
C VAL A 69 -5.92 5.19 9.18
N VAL A 70 -5.35 6.36 9.50
CA VAL A 70 -4.18 6.97 8.84
C VAL A 70 -3.14 7.35 9.88
N LEU A 71 -2.70 6.36 10.63
CA LEU A 71 -1.83 6.48 11.80
C LEU A 71 -0.42 5.93 11.51
N PRO A 72 0.56 6.07 12.42
CA PRO A 72 1.77 5.26 12.38
C PRO A 72 1.46 3.76 12.40
N ASN A 73 2.26 2.96 11.67
CA ASN A 73 1.98 1.54 11.39
C ASN A 73 1.67 0.70 12.65
N ILE A 74 2.32 1.01 13.77
CA ILE A 74 2.11 0.31 15.05
C ILE A 74 0.68 0.39 15.57
N LEU A 75 -0.08 1.40 15.16
CA LEU A 75 -1.44 1.64 15.63
C LEU A 75 -2.52 1.13 14.67
N HIS A 76 -2.15 0.70 13.45
CA HIS A 76 -3.12 0.29 12.43
C HIS A 76 -4.06 -0.81 12.92
N ASP A 77 -3.52 -1.93 13.40
CA ASP A 77 -4.33 -3.06 13.85
C ASP A 77 -5.17 -2.72 15.08
N THR A 78 -4.59 -2.07 16.08
CA THR A 78 -5.30 -1.73 17.31
C THR A 78 -6.51 -0.83 17.04
N VAL A 79 -6.32 0.21 16.22
CA VAL A 79 -7.39 1.18 15.95
C VAL A 79 -8.39 0.64 14.94
N ALA A 80 -7.93 -0.09 13.90
CA ALA A 80 -8.84 -0.70 12.94
C ALA A 80 -9.71 -1.80 13.57
N ILE A 81 -9.16 -2.66 14.45
CA ILE A 81 -9.94 -3.66 15.17
C ILE A 81 -11.00 -2.98 16.04
N ALA A 82 -10.62 -1.97 16.82
CA ALA A 82 -11.56 -1.23 17.65
C ALA A 82 -12.68 -0.56 16.84
N ALA A 83 -12.38 -0.04 15.64
CA ALA A 83 -13.39 0.53 14.73
C ALA A 83 -14.36 -0.54 14.21
N LEU A 84 -13.83 -1.70 13.76
CA LEU A 84 -14.63 -2.83 13.30
C LEU A 84 -15.56 -3.35 14.41
N GLU A 85 -15.04 -3.49 15.64
CA GLU A 85 -15.82 -3.90 16.82
C GLU A 85 -16.88 -2.86 17.23
N ALA A 86 -16.65 -1.59 16.90
CA ALA A 86 -17.64 -0.53 17.07
C ALA A 86 -18.72 -0.52 15.95
N GLY A 87 -18.63 -1.45 14.97
CA GLY A 87 -19.58 -1.59 13.87
C GLY A 87 -19.31 -0.64 12.69
N LEU A 88 -18.09 -0.14 12.55
CA LEU A 88 -17.70 0.78 11.49
C LEU A 88 -16.95 0.03 10.35
N ASP A 89 -17.24 0.39 9.10
CA ASP A 89 -16.43 0.00 7.96
C ASP A 89 -15.08 0.76 7.99
N VAL A 90 -13.99 0.09 7.61
CA VAL A 90 -12.62 0.63 7.79
C VAL A 90 -11.84 0.68 6.49
N LEU A 91 -11.30 1.87 6.16
CA LEU A 91 -10.19 2.04 5.23
C LEU A 91 -8.90 2.25 6.03
N CYS A 92 -7.99 1.28 6.01
CA CYS A 92 -6.72 1.36 6.72
C CYS A 92 -5.56 1.67 5.77
N GLU A 93 -4.68 2.59 6.15
CA GLU A 93 -3.44 2.85 5.41
C GLU A 93 -2.53 1.62 5.35
N LYS A 94 -1.70 1.59 4.32
CA LYS A 94 -0.64 0.59 4.15
C LYS A 94 0.59 0.94 5.05
N PRO A 95 1.36 -0.06 5.49
CA PRO A 95 1.06 -1.50 5.43
C PRO A 95 -0.13 -1.84 6.31
N MET A 96 -0.80 -2.97 6.06
CA MET A 96 -1.98 -3.37 6.85
C MET A 96 -1.67 -3.40 8.35
N ALA A 97 -0.53 -3.95 8.73
CA ALA A 97 -0.05 -4.04 10.12
C ALA A 97 1.49 -4.14 10.15
N LEU A 98 2.10 -4.28 11.34
CA LEU A 98 3.54 -4.46 11.50
C LEU A 98 4.04 -5.83 11.00
N ASN A 99 3.20 -6.86 10.98
CA ASN A 99 3.51 -8.23 10.55
C ASN A 99 2.22 -9.00 10.19
N ALA A 100 2.40 -10.21 9.63
CA ALA A 100 1.29 -11.04 9.17
C ALA A 100 0.33 -11.46 10.28
N GLN A 101 0.81 -11.75 11.49
CA GLN A 101 -0.07 -12.16 12.60
C GLN A 101 -1.02 -11.03 13.01
N ARG A 102 -0.50 -9.78 13.10
CA ARG A 102 -1.33 -8.61 13.41
C ARG A 102 -2.31 -8.30 12.27
N ALA A 103 -1.89 -8.48 11.01
CA ALA A 103 -2.78 -8.38 9.86
C ALA A 103 -3.88 -9.45 9.88
N GLN A 104 -3.57 -10.69 10.28
CA GLN A 104 -4.55 -11.75 10.43
C GLN A 104 -5.59 -11.40 11.52
N ASN A 105 -5.15 -10.82 12.64
CA ASN A 105 -6.08 -10.40 13.70
C ASN A 105 -7.08 -9.33 13.18
N MET A 106 -6.64 -8.40 12.32
CA MET A 106 -7.53 -7.42 11.69
C MET A 106 -8.55 -8.10 10.76
N LEU A 107 -8.10 -9.07 9.96
CA LEU A 107 -8.99 -9.85 9.07
C LEU A 107 -10.01 -10.65 9.87
N ASP A 108 -9.59 -11.28 10.98
CA ASP A 108 -10.47 -12.06 11.84
C ASP A 108 -11.53 -11.16 12.50
N ALA A 109 -11.15 -9.96 12.94
CA ALA A 109 -12.09 -8.96 13.46
C ALA A 109 -13.10 -8.52 12.39
N ALA A 110 -12.66 -8.23 11.17
CA ALA A 110 -13.55 -7.89 10.06
C ALA A 110 -14.56 -9.01 9.75
N LYS A 111 -14.11 -10.26 9.76
CA LYS A 111 -14.99 -11.44 9.56
C LYS A 111 -15.96 -11.64 10.71
N ALA A 112 -15.53 -11.41 11.95
CA ALA A 112 -16.37 -11.59 13.14
C ALA A 112 -17.47 -10.53 13.23
N THR A 113 -17.20 -9.30 12.80
CA THR A 113 -18.15 -8.18 12.84
C THR A 113 -19.01 -8.09 11.58
N GLY A 114 -18.57 -8.66 10.46
CA GLY A 114 -19.19 -8.52 9.15
C GLY A 114 -18.91 -7.16 8.48
N GLN A 115 -18.09 -6.30 9.09
CA GLN A 115 -17.73 -4.99 8.57
C GLN A 115 -16.65 -5.10 7.49
N LYS A 116 -16.64 -4.13 6.56
CA LYS A 116 -15.66 -4.06 5.48
C LYS A 116 -14.32 -3.55 6.03
N LEU A 117 -13.24 -4.24 5.67
CA LEU A 117 -11.87 -3.77 5.87
C LEU A 117 -11.17 -3.69 4.52
N MET A 118 -10.87 -2.49 4.08
CA MET A 118 -10.09 -2.22 2.87
C MET A 118 -8.72 -1.68 3.24
N ILE A 119 -7.68 -2.13 2.53
CA ILE A 119 -6.32 -1.59 2.68
C ILE A 119 -6.03 -0.57 1.58
N HIS A 120 -5.45 0.57 1.94
CA HIS A 120 -5.21 1.69 1.03
C HIS A 120 -4.06 1.41 0.03
N PHE A 121 -4.21 0.39 -0.83
CA PHE A 121 -3.28 0.09 -1.93
C PHE A 121 -3.51 1.05 -3.11
N ASN A 122 -3.16 2.30 -2.92
CA ASN A 122 -3.48 3.42 -3.80
C ASN A 122 -2.95 3.27 -5.23
N TYR A 123 -1.82 2.57 -5.45
CA TYR A 123 -1.26 2.39 -6.79
C TYR A 123 -2.15 1.58 -7.72
N ARG A 124 -3.03 0.72 -7.22
CA ARG A 124 -4.04 0.00 -8.02
C ARG A 124 -5.01 0.97 -8.71
N PHE A 125 -5.30 2.11 -8.07
CA PHE A 125 -6.28 3.11 -8.49
C PHE A 125 -5.69 4.21 -9.37
N SER A 126 -4.46 4.06 -9.87
CA SER A 126 -3.89 4.98 -10.86
C SER A 126 -4.33 4.61 -12.27
N PRO A 127 -4.55 5.59 -13.17
CA PRO A 127 -4.93 5.32 -14.55
C PRO A 127 -4.00 4.35 -15.30
N PRO A 128 -2.65 4.44 -15.15
CA PRO A 128 -1.74 3.48 -15.76
C PRO A 128 -1.92 2.04 -15.25
N SER A 129 -2.10 1.87 -13.93
CA SER A 129 -2.32 0.55 -13.33
C SER A 129 -3.63 -0.08 -13.79
N GLN A 130 -4.71 0.72 -13.86
CA GLN A 130 -6.02 0.29 -14.33
C GLN A 130 -6.00 -0.14 -15.81
N PHE A 131 -5.23 0.56 -16.64
CA PHE A 131 -5.00 0.15 -18.03
C PHE A 131 -4.28 -1.20 -18.09
N LEU A 132 -3.18 -1.36 -17.35
CA LEU A 132 -2.41 -2.60 -17.35
C LEU A 132 -3.20 -3.77 -16.78
N LYS A 133 -4.02 -3.55 -15.75
CA LYS A 133 -4.88 -4.61 -15.20
C LYS A 133 -5.83 -5.16 -16.26
N ARG A 134 -6.53 -4.28 -16.96
CA ARG A 134 -7.40 -4.69 -18.08
C ARG A 134 -6.62 -5.40 -19.18
N TYR A 135 -5.46 -4.85 -19.57
CA TYR A 135 -4.60 -5.43 -20.60
C TYR A 135 -4.15 -6.86 -20.24
N VAL A 136 -3.81 -7.12 -18.98
CA VAL A 136 -3.46 -8.44 -18.47
C VAL A 136 -4.68 -9.37 -18.42
N ASP A 137 -5.80 -8.89 -17.89
CA ASP A 137 -7.04 -9.66 -17.73
C ASP A 137 -7.67 -10.09 -19.08
N GLU A 138 -7.43 -9.31 -20.14
CA GLU A 138 -7.80 -9.67 -21.52
C GLU A 138 -6.93 -10.78 -22.11
N GLY A 139 -5.93 -11.30 -21.36
CA GLY A 139 -5.08 -12.41 -21.79
C GLY A 139 -3.95 -12.03 -22.75
N ASN A 140 -3.66 -10.72 -22.91
CA ASN A 140 -2.67 -10.22 -23.86
C ASN A 140 -1.22 -10.67 -23.56
N LEU A 141 -0.96 -11.29 -22.41
CA LEU A 141 0.37 -11.80 -22.04
C LEU A 141 0.54 -13.29 -22.31
N GLY A 142 -0.55 -14.04 -22.59
CA GLY A 142 -0.51 -15.49 -22.59
C GLY A 142 -0.20 -16.04 -21.19
N GLN A 143 0.62 -17.09 -21.07
CA GLN A 143 1.02 -17.63 -19.78
C GLN A 143 2.09 -16.73 -19.14
N ILE A 144 1.77 -16.11 -18.00
CA ILE A 144 2.74 -15.34 -17.21
C ILE A 144 3.74 -16.31 -16.55
N TYR A 145 5.04 -16.02 -16.64
CA TYR A 145 6.11 -16.85 -16.07
C TYR A 145 7.14 -16.07 -15.26
N TYR A 146 7.20 -14.73 -15.44
CA TYR A 146 8.18 -13.89 -14.76
C TYR A 146 7.62 -12.51 -14.45
N ALA A 147 8.02 -11.95 -13.32
CA ALA A 147 7.74 -10.58 -12.93
C ALA A 147 8.95 -9.93 -12.27
N LYS A 148 9.06 -8.63 -12.40
CA LYS A 148 10.01 -7.83 -11.63
C LYS A 148 9.38 -6.51 -11.20
N THR A 149 9.73 -6.08 -10.00
CA THR A 149 9.26 -4.80 -9.49
C THR A 149 10.34 -4.14 -8.65
N ARG A 150 10.42 -2.81 -8.72
CA ARG A 150 11.38 -2.06 -7.92
C ARG A 150 10.92 -0.65 -7.60
N TRP A 151 11.43 -0.16 -6.49
CA TRP A 151 11.40 1.25 -6.15
C TRP A 151 12.70 1.62 -5.45
N LEU A 152 13.60 2.25 -6.21
CA LEU A 152 14.91 2.66 -5.73
C LEU A 152 14.99 4.19 -5.74
N ARG A 153 15.23 4.77 -4.56
CA ARG A 153 15.53 6.20 -4.42
C ARG A 153 17.04 6.41 -4.49
N ALA A 154 17.46 7.47 -5.17
CA ALA A 154 18.87 7.85 -5.18
C ALA A 154 19.37 8.21 -3.77
N ARG A 155 18.62 9.06 -3.09
CA ARG A 155 18.80 9.48 -1.69
C ARG A 155 17.43 9.89 -1.14
N GLY A 156 16.98 9.26 -0.07
CA GLY A 156 15.63 9.52 0.44
C GLY A 156 15.33 8.80 1.75
N ILE A 157 16.36 8.54 2.58
CA ILE A 157 16.15 8.04 3.94
C ILE A 157 15.27 9.05 4.69
N PRO A 158 14.14 8.63 5.29
CA PRO A 158 13.28 9.52 6.05
C PRO A 158 14.03 10.21 7.19
N LYS A 159 13.51 11.36 7.64
CA LYS A 159 14.12 12.13 8.74
C LYS A 159 14.38 11.21 9.94
N LEU A 160 15.66 11.14 10.33
CA LEU A 160 16.08 10.33 11.47
C LEU A 160 15.44 10.82 12.78
N GLY A 161 15.27 9.87 13.72
CA GLY A 161 14.61 10.13 14.99
C GLY A 161 13.08 10.06 14.93
N GLY A 162 12.46 9.97 13.73
CA GLY A 162 11.04 9.68 13.55
C GLY A 162 10.73 8.19 13.71
N TRP A 163 9.46 7.84 13.68
CA TRP A 163 8.98 6.47 13.82
C TRP A 163 9.35 5.55 12.63
N PHE A 164 9.55 6.11 11.42
CA PHE A 164 9.94 5.37 10.21
C PHE A 164 11.28 4.60 10.36
N GLY A 165 12.26 5.18 11.08
CA GLY A 165 13.56 4.56 11.31
C GLY A 165 13.59 3.58 12.48
N GLN A 166 12.47 3.27 13.11
CA GLN A 166 12.37 2.41 14.27
C GLN A 166 11.50 1.19 13.99
N LYS A 167 12.11 0.01 13.89
CA LYS A 167 11.43 -1.24 13.51
C LYS A 167 10.23 -1.57 14.39
N ALA A 168 10.31 -1.29 15.68
CA ALA A 168 9.21 -1.53 16.62
C ALA A 168 7.97 -0.66 16.31
N LEU A 169 8.11 0.46 15.60
CA LEU A 169 7.03 1.38 15.28
C LEU A 169 6.58 1.28 13.80
N SER A 170 7.52 1.01 12.91
CA SER A 170 7.28 0.96 11.46
C SER A 170 7.07 -0.45 10.91
N GLY A 171 7.64 -1.48 11.57
CA GLY A 171 7.72 -2.85 11.07
C GLY A 171 8.96 -3.11 10.19
N GLY A 172 9.57 -2.06 9.64
CA GLY A 172 10.75 -2.13 8.78
C GLY A 172 11.01 -0.81 8.06
N GLY A 173 11.96 -0.80 7.14
CA GLY A 173 12.39 0.34 6.35
C GLY A 173 11.71 0.43 4.98
N PRO A 174 12.49 0.55 3.86
CA PRO A 174 11.94 0.70 2.52
C PRO A 174 11.08 -0.48 2.06
N MET A 175 11.24 -1.69 2.61
CA MET A 175 10.36 -2.80 2.28
C MET A 175 8.91 -2.52 2.73
N ILE A 176 8.74 -2.01 3.92
CA ILE A 176 7.45 -1.63 4.51
C ILE A 176 6.90 -0.34 3.88
N ASP A 177 7.76 0.63 3.57
CA ASP A 177 7.33 1.93 3.04
C ASP A 177 7.06 1.89 1.52
N LEU A 178 8.02 1.40 0.74
CA LEU A 178 8.03 1.42 -0.73
C LEU A 178 7.71 0.05 -1.33
N GLY A 179 8.30 -1.00 -0.74
CA GLY A 179 8.19 -2.37 -1.23
C GLY A 179 6.76 -2.88 -1.18
N VAL A 180 6.03 -2.57 -0.13
CA VAL A 180 4.62 -2.92 0.02
C VAL A 180 3.79 -2.48 -1.19
N HIS A 181 4.00 -1.28 -1.72
CA HIS A 181 3.28 -0.77 -2.89
C HIS A 181 3.62 -1.52 -4.17
N ARG A 182 4.92 -1.82 -4.37
CA ARG A 182 5.40 -2.46 -5.59
C ARG A 182 5.08 -3.94 -5.62
N LEU A 183 5.20 -4.60 -4.47
CA LEU A 183 4.82 -6.00 -4.31
C LEU A 183 3.31 -6.18 -4.52
N ASP A 184 2.50 -5.33 -3.88
CA ASP A 184 1.06 -5.32 -4.06
C ASP A 184 0.65 -5.16 -5.52
N LEU A 185 1.20 -4.14 -6.21
CA LEU A 185 0.87 -3.88 -7.60
C LEU A 185 1.22 -5.06 -8.51
N ALA A 186 2.41 -5.69 -8.32
CA ALA A 186 2.82 -6.84 -9.10
C ALA A 186 1.88 -8.04 -8.87
N LEU A 187 1.57 -8.36 -7.61
CA LEU A 187 0.66 -9.45 -7.26
C LEU A 187 -0.76 -9.19 -7.79
N TRP A 188 -1.26 -7.97 -7.66
CA TRP A 188 -2.59 -7.60 -8.15
C TRP A 188 -2.72 -7.73 -9.68
N LEU A 189 -1.71 -7.28 -10.43
CA LEU A 189 -1.69 -7.45 -11.88
C LEU A 189 -1.72 -8.92 -12.28
N MET A 190 -1.11 -9.82 -11.49
CA MET A 190 -1.05 -11.27 -11.74
C MET A 190 -2.22 -12.06 -11.13
N GLY A 191 -3.22 -11.39 -10.50
CA GLY A 191 -4.35 -12.07 -9.87
C GLY A 191 -4.07 -12.63 -8.47
N TYR A 192 -3.02 -12.18 -7.78
CA TYR A 192 -2.64 -12.56 -6.42
C TYR A 192 -2.32 -14.06 -6.24
N PRO A 193 -1.42 -14.63 -7.04
CA PRO A 193 -0.98 -16.02 -6.84
C PRO A 193 -0.29 -16.19 -5.50
N LYS A 194 -0.36 -17.40 -4.91
CA LYS A 194 0.24 -17.68 -3.60
C LYS A 194 1.76 -17.75 -3.69
N ALA A 195 2.45 -17.14 -2.74
CA ALA A 195 3.88 -17.35 -2.60
C ALA A 195 4.16 -18.70 -1.93
N ILE A 196 5.11 -19.46 -2.49
CA ILE A 196 5.55 -20.75 -1.97
C ILE A 196 6.92 -20.70 -1.31
N SER A 197 7.81 -19.80 -1.77
CA SER A 197 9.09 -19.57 -1.12
C SER A 197 9.69 -18.20 -1.44
N VAL A 198 10.58 -17.74 -0.55
CA VAL A 198 11.27 -16.47 -0.64
C VAL A 198 12.75 -16.65 -0.33
N SER A 199 13.62 -16.06 -1.16
CA SER A 199 15.04 -15.84 -0.88
C SER A 199 15.31 -14.35 -0.90
N ALA A 200 15.90 -13.79 0.17
CA ALA A 200 16.09 -12.34 0.27
C ALA A 200 17.37 -11.96 1.01
N SER A 201 17.80 -10.72 0.77
CA SER A 201 18.84 -10.04 1.52
C SER A 201 18.39 -8.63 1.88
N SER A 202 18.76 -8.16 3.07
CA SER A 202 18.51 -6.80 3.52
C SER A 202 19.78 -6.15 4.04
N TYR A 203 19.88 -4.84 3.90
CA TYR A 203 21.07 -4.05 4.24
C TYR A 203 20.64 -2.77 4.94
N ASP A 204 21.44 -2.33 5.93
CA ASP A 204 21.24 -1.11 6.72
C ASP A 204 22.47 -0.16 6.68
N MET A 205 23.30 -0.32 5.66
CA MET A 205 24.64 0.25 5.58
C MET A 205 24.69 1.78 5.57
N LEU A 206 23.70 2.42 4.98
CA LEU A 206 23.66 3.88 4.83
C LEU A 206 22.89 4.54 5.97
N GLY A 207 21.73 4.01 6.33
CA GLY A 207 20.90 4.53 7.40
C GLY A 207 21.59 4.43 8.77
N ALA A 208 22.18 3.29 9.09
CA ALA A 208 22.92 3.08 10.32
C ALA A 208 24.11 4.06 10.46
N LYS A 209 24.88 4.25 9.38
CA LYS A 209 26.02 5.19 9.37
C LYS A 209 25.60 6.64 9.61
N ILE A 210 24.48 7.09 8.99
CA ILE A 210 23.97 8.45 9.17
C ILE A 210 23.42 8.61 10.61
N ALA A 211 22.75 7.58 11.12
CA ALA A 211 22.20 7.57 12.47
C ALA A 211 23.31 7.65 13.53
N GLU A 212 24.39 6.88 13.38
CA GLU A 212 25.56 6.94 14.25
C GLU A 212 26.16 8.36 14.30
N ALA A 213 26.31 9.00 13.13
CA ALA A 213 26.84 10.36 13.05
C ALA A 213 25.94 11.43 13.68
N SER A 214 24.62 11.20 13.74
CA SER A 214 23.63 12.14 14.29
C SER A 214 23.18 11.81 15.71
N GLY A 215 23.54 10.64 16.26
CA GLY A 215 23.04 10.12 17.53
C GLY A 215 21.54 9.73 17.50
N ALA A 216 20.95 9.58 16.33
CA ALA A 216 19.55 9.22 16.17
C ALA A 216 19.35 7.70 16.22
N LYS A 217 18.17 7.24 16.67
CA LYS A 217 17.82 5.83 16.62
C LYS A 217 17.43 5.44 15.18
N TYR A 218 18.03 4.34 14.68
CA TYR A 218 17.74 3.74 13.39
C TYR A 218 18.07 2.24 13.46
N ASP A 219 17.06 1.40 13.27
CA ASP A 219 17.20 -0.07 13.40
C ASP A 219 16.38 -0.82 12.31
N VAL A 220 16.23 -0.17 11.14
CA VAL A 220 15.57 -0.74 9.96
C VAL A 220 16.57 -0.85 8.80
N GLU A 221 16.23 -1.63 7.81
CA GLU A 221 17.02 -1.72 6.57
C GLU A 221 16.88 -0.42 5.73
N ASP A 222 17.83 -0.19 4.82
CA ASP A 222 17.79 0.86 3.78
C ASP A 222 17.75 0.31 2.36
N LEU A 223 17.96 -1.01 2.19
CA LEU A 223 17.82 -1.74 0.93
C LEU A 223 17.37 -3.18 1.17
N VAL A 224 16.45 -3.66 0.33
CA VAL A 224 16.06 -5.08 0.24
C VAL A 224 16.10 -5.53 -1.22
N SER A 225 16.63 -6.75 -1.43
CA SER A 225 16.50 -7.50 -2.68
C SER A 225 15.90 -8.87 -2.39
N ALA A 226 14.85 -9.26 -3.11
CA ALA A 226 14.14 -10.50 -2.87
C ALA A 226 13.75 -11.22 -4.16
N PHE A 227 13.73 -12.54 -4.10
CA PHE A 227 13.25 -13.46 -5.11
C PHE A 227 12.13 -14.31 -4.52
N VAL A 228 10.93 -14.22 -5.10
CA VAL A 228 9.72 -14.91 -4.65
C VAL A 228 9.29 -15.93 -5.69
N ARG A 229 9.05 -17.19 -5.31
CA ARG A 229 8.41 -18.22 -6.13
C ARG A 229 6.93 -18.29 -5.82
N LEU A 230 6.10 -18.33 -6.86
CA LEU A 230 4.66 -18.37 -6.77
C LEU A 230 4.13 -19.76 -7.22
N ASP A 231 2.96 -20.14 -6.73
CA ASP A 231 2.35 -21.47 -6.92
C ASP A 231 1.97 -21.78 -8.40
N ASN A 232 1.79 -20.75 -9.19
CA ASN A 232 1.53 -20.87 -10.64
C ASN A 232 2.81 -20.96 -11.50
N GLY A 233 3.99 -21.14 -10.87
CA GLY A 233 5.29 -21.25 -11.54
C GLY A 233 5.95 -19.90 -11.86
N VAL A 234 5.30 -18.79 -11.59
CA VAL A 234 5.87 -17.45 -11.76
C VAL A 234 6.97 -17.18 -10.72
N THR A 235 8.02 -16.51 -11.14
CA THR A 235 9.02 -15.92 -10.24
C THR A 235 8.95 -14.40 -10.27
N LEU A 236 9.05 -13.77 -9.09
CA LEU A 236 9.02 -12.34 -8.92
C LEU A 236 10.31 -11.85 -8.27
N ASN A 237 11.02 -10.93 -8.93
CA ASN A 237 12.13 -10.18 -8.35
C ASN A 237 11.65 -8.83 -7.81
N LEU A 238 12.05 -8.51 -6.58
CA LEU A 238 11.74 -7.26 -5.91
C LEU A 238 13.02 -6.58 -5.43
N GLU A 239 13.15 -5.28 -5.70
CA GLU A 239 14.25 -4.45 -5.19
C GLU A 239 13.68 -3.14 -4.68
N VAL A 240 14.03 -2.78 -3.44
CA VAL A 240 13.59 -1.51 -2.83
C VAL A 240 14.70 -0.88 -2.02
N SER A 241 14.82 0.43 -2.11
CA SER A 241 15.80 1.18 -1.30
C SER A 241 15.38 2.63 -1.12
N TRP A 242 15.68 3.15 0.07
CA TRP A 242 15.61 4.59 0.34
C TRP A 242 16.86 5.36 -0.16
N ALA A 243 17.96 4.67 -0.44
CA ALA A 243 19.23 5.31 -0.80
C ALA A 243 20.10 4.41 -1.70
N GLY A 244 19.50 3.84 -2.75
CA GLY A 244 20.17 2.90 -3.66
C GLY A 244 21.25 3.52 -4.57
N GLY A 245 21.45 4.85 -4.55
CA GLY A 245 22.47 5.51 -5.36
C GLY A 245 22.20 5.46 -6.86
N THR A 246 20.94 5.36 -7.26
CA THR A 246 20.51 5.28 -8.66
C THR A 246 20.72 6.59 -9.41
N GLU A 247 20.79 6.54 -10.75
CA GLU A 247 20.90 7.74 -11.60
C GLU A 247 19.67 8.64 -11.49
N LYS A 248 18.47 8.03 -11.37
CA LYS A 248 17.22 8.75 -11.18
C LYS A 248 16.97 9.00 -9.71
N ARG A 249 16.36 10.14 -9.39
CA ARG A 249 15.92 10.44 -8.03
C ARG A 249 14.95 9.37 -7.50
N GLU A 250 14.01 8.94 -8.33
CA GLU A 250 13.07 7.85 -8.10
C GLU A 250 13.13 6.91 -9.32
N ASP A 251 13.49 5.65 -9.12
CA ASP A 251 13.44 4.61 -10.16
C ASP A 251 12.38 3.58 -9.77
N MET A 252 11.23 3.68 -10.42
CA MET A 252 10.06 2.84 -10.15
C MET A 252 9.68 2.04 -11.38
N LEU A 253 9.54 0.71 -11.20
CA LEU A 253 9.16 -0.22 -12.25
C LEU A 253 8.29 -1.32 -11.66
N THR A 254 7.24 -1.72 -12.38
CA THR A 254 6.56 -3.01 -12.24
C THR A 254 6.37 -3.58 -13.64
N ALA A 255 6.91 -4.76 -13.91
CA ALA A 255 6.86 -5.40 -15.22
C ALA A 255 6.48 -6.87 -15.07
N ILE A 256 5.49 -7.30 -15.85
CA ILE A 256 4.96 -8.66 -15.90
C ILE A 256 5.22 -9.21 -17.29
N TYR A 257 5.79 -10.40 -17.40
CA TYR A 257 6.18 -11.03 -18.64
C TYR A 257 5.44 -12.36 -18.84
N GLY A 258 4.86 -12.51 -20.00
CA GLY A 258 4.19 -13.73 -20.43
C GLY A 258 4.72 -14.25 -21.77
N THR A 259 4.19 -15.38 -22.22
CA THR A 259 4.62 -16.06 -23.46
C THR A 259 4.26 -15.29 -24.73
N GLU A 260 3.28 -14.38 -24.64
CA GLU A 260 2.77 -13.62 -25.80
C GLU A 260 3.01 -12.10 -25.67
N GLY A 261 3.52 -11.65 -24.52
CA GLY A 261 3.78 -10.24 -24.35
C GLY A 261 4.22 -9.84 -22.94
N ALA A 262 4.27 -8.54 -22.70
CA ALA A 262 4.57 -7.97 -21.39
C ALA A 262 3.69 -6.76 -21.05
N ALA A 263 3.54 -6.50 -19.76
CA ALA A 263 2.87 -5.31 -19.22
C ALA A 263 3.84 -4.58 -18.29
N ILE A 264 4.10 -3.30 -18.56
CA ILE A 264 5.12 -2.51 -17.86
C ILE A 264 4.52 -1.20 -17.37
N GLN A 265 4.62 -0.95 -16.07
CA GLN A 265 4.47 0.37 -15.47
C GLN A 265 5.84 0.89 -15.03
N ARG A 266 6.17 2.10 -15.40
CA ARG A 266 7.40 2.77 -14.93
C ARG A 266 7.16 4.28 -14.80
N ASN A 267 7.94 4.94 -13.96
CA ASN A 267 7.86 6.39 -13.88
C ASN A 267 8.59 7.06 -15.05
N ARG A 268 8.01 8.16 -15.54
CA ARG A 268 8.65 9.10 -16.47
C ARG A 268 9.51 10.06 -15.68
N GLY A 269 10.74 10.27 -16.14
CA GLY A 269 11.66 11.17 -15.44
C GLY A 269 11.93 10.74 -14.00
N GLU A 270 11.90 11.67 -13.06
CA GLU A 270 12.37 11.52 -11.68
C GLU A 270 11.24 11.64 -10.63
N GLY A 271 9.99 11.57 -11.05
CA GLY A 271 8.83 11.76 -10.18
C GLY A 271 7.81 10.62 -10.25
N TYR A 272 6.59 10.95 -9.86
CA TYR A 272 5.45 10.02 -9.75
C TYR A 272 4.51 10.06 -10.97
N ASP A 273 4.98 10.57 -12.11
CA ASP A 273 4.27 10.45 -13.38
C ASP A 273 4.56 9.08 -13.99
N PHE A 274 3.54 8.26 -14.13
CA PHE A 274 3.68 6.88 -14.59
C PHE A 274 3.16 6.71 -16.01
N GLU A 275 3.89 5.91 -16.80
CA GLU A 275 3.41 5.37 -18.06
C GLU A 275 3.06 3.88 -17.93
N ALA A 276 2.14 3.45 -18.78
CA ALA A 276 1.74 2.07 -18.96
C ALA A 276 2.05 1.63 -20.39
N VAL A 277 2.77 0.51 -20.53
CA VAL A 277 3.21 -0.04 -21.81
C VAL A 277 2.85 -1.51 -21.86
N GLY A 278 2.09 -1.91 -22.87
CA GLY A 278 1.94 -3.29 -23.29
C GLY A 278 2.95 -3.60 -24.40
N LEU A 279 3.54 -4.79 -24.41
CA LEU A 279 4.41 -5.27 -25.47
C LEU A 279 3.86 -6.60 -25.98
N ARG A 280 3.65 -6.74 -27.28
CA ARG A 280 3.24 -7.99 -27.92
C ARG A 280 3.45 -7.94 -29.43
N ASP A 281 3.36 -9.09 -30.09
CA ASP A 281 3.32 -9.14 -31.55
C ASP A 281 1.98 -8.65 -32.09
N VAL A 282 2.04 -7.74 -33.06
CA VAL A 282 0.89 -7.21 -33.80
C VAL A 282 1.20 -7.31 -35.28
N ALA A 283 0.41 -8.03 -36.05
CA ALA A 283 0.61 -8.25 -37.48
C ALA A 283 2.01 -8.76 -37.84
N GLY A 284 2.60 -9.64 -36.98
CA GLY A 284 3.94 -10.22 -37.18
C GLY A 284 5.11 -9.30 -36.83
N GLN A 285 4.85 -8.18 -36.18
CA GLN A 285 5.86 -7.24 -35.68
C GLN A 285 5.77 -7.06 -34.20
N PHE A 286 6.88 -7.10 -33.47
CA PHE A 286 6.91 -6.77 -32.07
C PHE A 286 6.62 -5.29 -31.88
N ALA A 287 5.55 -4.99 -31.15
CA ALA A 287 4.98 -3.65 -31.03
C ALA A 287 4.85 -3.21 -29.57
N GLU A 288 4.99 -1.90 -29.36
CA GLU A 288 4.61 -1.23 -28.14
C GLU A 288 3.17 -0.73 -28.24
N ILE A 289 2.36 -1.05 -27.22
CA ILE A 289 0.96 -0.62 -27.08
C ILE A 289 0.88 0.31 -25.89
N SER A 290 0.71 1.58 -26.16
CA SER A 290 0.51 2.60 -25.13
C SER A 290 -0.82 3.29 -25.33
N PRO A 291 -1.59 3.57 -24.27
CA PRO A 291 -2.84 4.31 -24.41
C PRO A 291 -2.52 5.71 -24.93
N ARG A 292 -3.19 6.15 -26.00
CA ARG A 292 -3.02 7.51 -26.56
C ARG A 292 -3.33 8.59 -25.52
N ALA A 293 -4.34 8.32 -24.68
CA ALA A 293 -4.70 9.15 -23.55
C ALA A 293 -5.24 8.25 -22.42
N LEU A 294 -4.73 8.43 -21.22
CA LEU A 294 -5.33 7.89 -20.02
C LEU A 294 -6.39 8.86 -19.49
N PRO A 295 -7.44 8.39 -18.80
CA PRO A 295 -8.36 9.29 -18.11
C PRO A 295 -7.58 10.25 -17.20
N ARG A 296 -7.99 11.52 -17.15
CA ARG A 296 -7.34 12.51 -16.28
C ARG A 296 -7.56 12.21 -14.81
N SER A 297 -8.70 11.62 -14.48
CA SER A 297 -9.04 11.12 -13.16
C SER A 297 -9.75 9.78 -13.26
N VAL A 298 -9.52 8.92 -12.30
CA VAL A 298 -10.27 7.70 -12.03
C VAL A 298 -10.64 7.77 -10.54
N PRO A 299 -11.66 7.04 -10.10
CA PRO A 299 -11.96 6.93 -8.67
C PRO A 299 -10.69 6.56 -7.89
N THR A 300 -10.40 7.29 -6.83
CA THR A 300 -9.29 6.98 -5.93
C THR A 300 -9.63 5.75 -5.08
N ALA A 301 -8.67 5.24 -4.30
CA ALA A 301 -8.96 4.19 -3.32
C ALA A 301 -10.00 4.63 -2.28
N VAL A 302 -9.99 5.93 -1.92
CA VAL A 302 -10.96 6.51 -0.98
C VAL A 302 -12.36 6.57 -1.60
N ASP A 303 -12.47 7.02 -2.87
CA ASP A 303 -13.75 7.01 -3.59
C ASP A 303 -14.30 5.59 -3.72
N HIS A 304 -13.44 4.62 -4.07
CA HIS A 304 -13.83 3.21 -4.19
C HIS A 304 -14.30 2.62 -2.86
N PHE A 305 -13.64 2.98 -1.76
CA PHE A 305 -14.08 2.53 -0.43
C PHE A 305 -15.49 3.01 -0.11
N ILE A 306 -15.78 4.29 -0.33
CA ILE A 306 -17.13 4.86 -0.12
C ILE A 306 -18.17 4.19 -1.04
N ASP A 307 -17.82 3.96 -2.30
CA ASP A 307 -18.71 3.24 -3.23
C ASP A 307 -19.02 1.82 -2.73
N CYS A 308 -18.02 1.10 -2.18
CA CYS A 308 -18.22 -0.22 -1.59
C CYS A 308 -19.11 -0.20 -0.34
N VAL A 309 -18.97 0.83 0.51
CA VAL A 309 -19.84 1.01 1.68
C VAL A 309 -21.27 1.34 1.24
N ALA A 310 -21.43 2.30 0.33
CA ALA A 310 -22.73 2.78 -0.13
C ALA A 310 -23.55 1.71 -0.88
N ASN A 311 -22.88 0.85 -1.66
CA ASN A 311 -23.52 -0.16 -2.52
C ASN A 311 -23.40 -1.58 -1.98
N ASP A 312 -22.90 -1.75 -0.78
CA ASP A 312 -22.64 -3.06 -0.13
C ASP A 312 -21.86 -4.03 -1.03
N CYS A 313 -20.82 -3.55 -1.71
CA CYS A 313 -19.96 -4.37 -2.54
C CYS A 313 -18.60 -4.65 -1.89
N PRO A 314 -17.93 -5.75 -2.23
CA PRO A 314 -16.62 -6.05 -1.68
C PRO A 314 -15.55 -5.10 -2.25
N PRO A 315 -14.59 -4.62 -1.42
CA PRO A 315 -13.50 -3.79 -1.91
C PRO A 315 -12.52 -4.60 -2.78
N THR A 316 -11.91 -3.96 -3.77
CA THR A 316 -10.90 -4.60 -4.64
C THR A 316 -9.53 -4.75 -3.98
N ALA A 317 -9.26 -4.00 -2.92
CA ALA A 317 -8.05 -4.10 -2.09
C ALA A 317 -8.42 -4.74 -0.75
N THR A 318 -8.60 -6.07 -0.76
CA THR A 318 -9.19 -6.80 0.38
C THR A 318 -8.21 -6.99 1.54
N ALA A 319 -8.74 -7.22 2.74
CA ALA A 319 -7.94 -7.56 3.92
C ALA A 319 -7.18 -8.90 3.75
N GLU A 320 -7.77 -9.88 3.06
CA GLU A 320 -7.10 -11.15 2.73
C GLU A 320 -5.82 -10.93 1.92
N GLN A 321 -5.89 -10.05 0.91
CA GLN A 321 -4.71 -9.68 0.11
C GLN A 321 -3.69 -8.94 0.97
N GLY A 322 -4.14 -8.12 1.90
CA GLY A 322 -3.28 -7.48 2.91
C GLY A 322 -2.52 -8.50 3.76
N VAL A 323 -3.20 -9.54 4.26
CA VAL A 323 -2.56 -10.63 5.02
C VAL A 323 -1.53 -11.38 4.15
N ILE A 324 -1.89 -11.78 2.92
CA ILE A 324 -0.96 -12.46 2.00
C ILE A 324 0.29 -11.60 1.77
N LEU A 325 0.11 -10.30 1.56
CA LEU A 325 1.21 -9.37 1.35
C LEU A 325 2.14 -9.30 2.56
N MET A 326 1.57 -9.22 3.78
CA MET A 326 2.36 -9.21 5.02
C MET A 326 3.07 -10.55 5.27
N GLN A 327 2.48 -11.69 4.91
CA GLN A 327 3.14 -13.00 4.98
C GLN A 327 4.39 -13.06 4.09
N ILE A 328 4.31 -12.53 2.87
CA ILE A 328 5.47 -12.44 1.97
C ILE A 328 6.54 -11.51 2.53
N ILE A 329 6.15 -10.37 3.10
CA ILE A 329 7.09 -9.41 3.73
C ILE A 329 7.78 -10.03 4.94
N ASP A 330 7.05 -10.73 5.81
CA ASP A 330 7.64 -11.44 6.95
C ASP A 330 8.64 -12.50 6.49
N ALA A 331 8.32 -13.28 5.44
CA ALA A 331 9.21 -14.27 4.85
C ALA A 331 10.47 -13.61 4.20
N ILE A 332 10.34 -12.43 3.62
CA ILE A 332 11.48 -11.63 3.13
C ILE A 332 12.43 -11.29 4.28
N TYR A 333 11.91 -10.75 5.37
CA TYR A 333 12.73 -10.42 6.54
C TYR A 333 13.34 -11.66 7.20
N GLN A 334 12.57 -12.74 7.31
CA GLN A 334 13.06 -14.00 7.86
C GLN A 334 14.19 -14.57 6.99
N SER A 335 14.00 -14.63 5.67
CA SER A 335 15.01 -15.13 4.72
C SER A 335 16.29 -14.30 4.79
N ALA A 336 16.17 -12.98 4.85
CA ALA A 336 17.33 -12.09 4.97
C ALA A 336 18.08 -12.29 6.30
N ALA A 337 17.37 -12.52 7.40
CA ALA A 337 17.97 -12.76 8.72
C ALA A 337 18.64 -14.14 8.81
N GLU A 338 18.07 -15.18 8.21
CA GLU A 338 18.55 -16.56 8.26
C GLU A 338 19.59 -16.86 7.14
N GLY A 339 19.69 -16.02 6.10
CA GLY A 339 20.59 -16.22 4.96
C GLY A 339 20.23 -17.43 4.10
N ARG A 340 18.96 -17.86 4.10
CA ARG A 340 18.46 -19.03 3.36
C ARG A 340 17.03 -18.81 2.83
N GLU A 341 16.61 -19.68 1.90
CA GLU A 341 15.23 -19.72 1.44
C GLU A 341 14.26 -20.06 2.59
N VAL A 342 13.16 -19.32 2.66
CA VAL A 342 12.03 -19.56 3.57
C VAL A 342 10.83 -20.03 2.75
N ARG A 343 10.17 -21.12 3.20
CA ARG A 343 8.95 -21.65 2.58
C ARG A 343 7.71 -21.17 3.31
N LEU A 344 6.66 -20.87 2.53
CA LEU A 344 5.36 -20.41 3.02
C LEU A 344 4.26 -21.49 2.90
N ASP A 345 4.57 -22.63 2.29
CA ASP A 345 3.63 -23.72 2.01
C ASP A 345 3.69 -24.87 3.05
N GLN A 346 4.29 -24.63 4.22
CA GLN A 346 4.38 -25.60 5.33
C GLN A 346 3.33 -25.38 6.38
#